data_10de3fd18175346b43e00e966cdca578
#
_entry.id   10de3fd18175346b43e00e966cdca578
#
_cell.length_a   1.000
_cell.length_b   1.000
_cell.length_c   1.000
_cell.angle_alpha   90.00
_cell.angle_beta   90.00
_cell.angle_gamma   90.00
#
_symmetry.space_group_name_H-M   'P 1'
#
loop_
_entity.id
_entity.type
_entity.pdbx_description
1 polymer ?
#
loop_
_entity_poly.entity_id
_entity_poly.type
_entity_poly.pdbx_seq_one_letter_code
_entity_poly.pdbx_strand_id
1 'polypeptide(L)'
;MQRTTGEVVDRSLPYYNETPLKSLSSAAEKYGVGAILVKDESTRFGLNAFKGLGGSYAIFRILCDYFGMDHETSVYEDFLDSDIRKQCDKIVFVTATDGNHGKGIAWAASLFGCKSHVLMPKGSAESRKHAIENAGASSVLITELNYDKTVALAKKLANENGWILVQDTSWEGYEETPRCIIEGYLTMAQEIIGQMGGRKPTHVFLQAGVGAMAGGVTSFLMNVFKEDPPIITVAEPSTVACVYMSAEKADGKPHAIEGNPETIMAGLNCGTPCSITWPVLRDAASFYCACDDSIAIRGMRTYAFPENGDPAIVSGESGAVTYGLLLEILEDTELRKLWKIDENSAILLINTEGATDPVNYEKILGRGDDQ
;
A
#
# COMPACT_ATOMS: atom_id res chain seq x y z
N MET A 1 15.23 15.99 -10.11
CA MET A 1 14.23 15.07 -10.67
C MET A 1 12.93 15.85 -10.82
N GLN A 2 12.22 15.72 -11.93
CA GLN A 2 10.90 16.38 -12.08
C GLN A 2 9.87 15.61 -11.24
N ARG A 3 8.96 16.32 -10.57
CA ARG A 3 7.91 15.68 -9.76
C ARG A 3 6.93 14.95 -10.65
N THR A 4 6.38 13.85 -10.15
CA THR A 4 5.24 13.18 -10.80
C THR A 4 3.98 14.02 -10.63
N THR A 5 3.00 13.88 -11.52
CA THR A 5 1.71 14.57 -11.39
C THR A 5 1.02 14.19 -10.07
N GLY A 6 1.09 12.92 -9.68
CA GLY A 6 0.58 12.44 -8.39
C GLY A 6 1.18 13.19 -7.20
N GLU A 7 2.51 13.39 -7.16
CA GLU A 7 3.16 14.14 -6.08
C GLU A 7 2.71 15.61 -6.06
N VAL A 8 2.53 16.24 -7.21
CA VAL A 8 2.06 17.64 -7.28
C VAL A 8 0.66 17.75 -6.68
N VAL A 9 -0.24 16.85 -7.05
CA VAL A 9 -1.61 16.82 -6.53
C VAL A 9 -1.63 16.54 -5.03
N ASP A 10 -0.95 15.47 -4.58
CA ASP A 10 -0.94 15.11 -3.16
C ASP A 10 -0.39 16.22 -2.27
N ARG A 11 0.64 16.97 -2.76
CA ARG A 11 1.19 18.14 -2.06
C ARG A 11 0.23 19.33 -1.98
N SER A 12 -0.76 19.43 -2.86
CA SER A 12 -1.82 20.44 -2.82
C SER A 12 -2.93 20.09 -1.84
N LEU A 13 -3.02 18.80 -1.41
CA LEU A 13 -4.07 18.36 -0.50
C LEU A 13 -3.89 18.92 0.92
N PRO A 14 -4.98 19.29 1.60
CA PRO A 14 -4.91 19.61 3.02
C PRO A 14 -4.39 18.38 3.80
N TYR A 15 -3.63 18.66 4.87
CA TYR A 15 -3.01 17.62 5.73
C TYR A 15 -1.87 16.84 5.05
N TYR A 16 -1.43 17.21 3.85
CA TYR A 16 -0.21 16.63 3.31
C TYR A 16 0.99 16.96 4.18
N ASN A 17 1.70 15.93 4.56
CA ASN A 17 3.02 16.02 5.16
C ASN A 17 3.87 14.90 4.58
N GLU A 18 5.10 15.21 4.20
CA GLU A 18 6.05 14.21 3.79
C GLU A 18 6.32 13.27 4.97
N THR A 19 6.06 11.96 4.79
CA THR A 19 6.29 10.98 5.85
C THR A 19 7.78 10.70 6.02
N PRO A 20 8.25 10.36 7.22
CA PRO A 20 9.68 10.24 7.46
C PRO A 20 10.30 8.99 6.83
N LEU A 21 11.55 9.13 6.36
CA LEU A 21 12.46 8.01 6.11
C LEU A 21 13.31 7.80 7.36
N LYS A 22 12.96 6.80 8.17
CA LYS A 22 13.64 6.47 9.42
C LYS A 22 14.86 5.61 9.18
N SER A 23 15.97 5.86 9.89
CA SER A 23 17.15 5.01 9.89
C SER A 23 17.18 4.12 11.13
N LEU A 24 17.33 2.81 10.94
CA LEU A 24 17.56 1.82 11.99
C LEU A 24 19.08 1.58 12.10
N SER A 25 19.79 2.56 12.63
CA SER A 25 21.24 2.58 12.64
C SER A 25 21.84 1.51 13.54
N SER A 26 21.22 1.24 14.70
CA SER A 26 21.67 0.21 15.61
C SER A 26 21.43 -1.20 15.07
N ALA A 27 20.32 -1.41 14.38
CA ALA A 27 20.07 -2.66 13.67
C ALA A 27 21.06 -2.85 12.52
N ALA A 28 21.37 -1.80 11.76
CA ALA A 28 22.36 -1.86 10.68
C ALA A 28 23.74 -2.24 11.21
N GLU A 29 24.17 -1.64 12.33
CA GLU A 29 25.45 -1.98 13.01
C GLU A 29 25.43 -3.41 13.53
N LYS A 30 24.37 -3.83 14.24
CA LYS A 30 24.21 -5.19 14.78
C LYS A 30 24.36 -6.25 13.70
N TYR A 31 23.77 -6.05 12.53
CA TYR A 31 23.78 -7.01 11.43
C TYR A 31 24.92 -6.76 10.43
N GLY A 32 25.77 -5.75 10.64
CA GLY A 32 26.92 -5.45 9.78
C GLY A 32 26.50 -5.15 8.33
N VAL A 33 25.53 -4.24 8.15
CA VAL A 33 25.11 -3.72 6.85
C VAL A 33 25.26 -2.20 6.81
N GLY A 34 25.33 -1.62 5.61
CA GLY A 34 25.59 -0.20 5.44
C GLY A 34 24.49 0.71 5.92
N ALA A 35 23.23 0.32 5.72
CA ALA A 35 22.06 1.04 6.24
C ALA A 35 20.79 0.16 6.19
N ILE A 36 19.87 0.39 7.14
CA ILE A 36 18.48 -0.08 7.09
C ILE A 36 17.59 1.16 7.20
N LEU A 37 16.84 1.44 6.15
CA LEU A 37 15.97 2.62 6.01
C LEU A 37 14.52 2.18 5.89
N VAL A 38 13.63 2.84 6.62
CA VAL A 38 12.19 2.53 6.64
C VAL A 38 11.41 3.79 6.28
N LYS A 39 10.72 3.77 5.14
CA LYS A 39 9.71 4.78 4.81
C LYS A 39 8.47 4.51 5.65
N ASP A 40 8.13 5.40 6.54
CA ASP A 40 7.11 5.18 7.55
C ASP A 40 5.80 5.90 7.18
N GLU A 41 4.90 5.16 6.50
CA GLU A 41 3.60 5.64 6.05
C GLU A 41 2.51 5.55 7.14
N SER A 42 2.85 5.18 8.36
CA SER A 42 1.87 5.00 9.45
C SER A 42 1.09 6.24 9.83
N THR A 43 1.53 7.42 9.37
CA THR A 43 0.88 8.71 9.69
C THR A 43 0.34 9.44 8.47
N ARG A 44 0.41 8.84 7.26
CA ARG A 44 -0.01 9.48 6.02
C ARG A 44 -1.45 10.03 6.12
N PHE A 45 -1.62 11.33 5.91
CA PHE A 45 -2.90 12.06 5.98
C PHE A 45 -3.72 11.85 7.27
N GLY A 46 -3.12 11.33 8.34
CA GLY A 46 -3.85 10.90 9.54
C GLY A 46 -4.68 9.62 9.35
N LEU A 47 -4.51 8.93 8.23
CA LEU A 47 -5.25 7.71 7.90
C LEU A 47 -4.57 6.42 8.39
N ASN A 48 -3.41 6.52 9.01
CA ASN A 48 -2.60 5.39 9.46
C ASN A 48 -2.25 4.38 8.34
N ALA A 49 -2.22 4.80 7.07
CA ALA A 49 -1.83 3.95 5.95
C ALA A 49 -1.61 4.78 4.66
N PHE A 50 -0.74 4.27 3.76
CA PHE A 50 -0.37 4.91 2.50
C PHE A 50 -1.51 5.00 1.46
N LYS A 51 -2.58 4.20 1.61
CA LYS A 51 -3.65 4.03 0.62
C LYS A 51 -4.35 5.34 0.24
N GLY A 52 -4.30 6.36 1.11
CA GLY A 52 -4.80 7.70 0.81
C GLY A 52 -4.15 8.33 -0.42
N LEU A 53 -2.86 8.08 -0.68
CA LEU A 53 -2.14 8.59 -1.85
C LEU A 53 -2.79 8.14 -3.18
N GLY A 54 -3.02 6.85 -3.32
CA GLY A 54 -3.67 6.33 -4.53
C GLY A 54 -5.14 6.73 -4.65
N GLY A 55 -5.85 6.75 -3.51
CA GLY A 55 -7.27 7.12 -3.47
C GLY A 55 -7.51 8.58 -3.87
N SER A 56 -6.72 9.51 -3.33
CA SER A 56 -6.83 10.94 -3.65
C SER A 56 -6.52 11.22 -5.10
N TYR A 57 -5.42 10.68 -5.61
CA TYR A 57 -5.02 10.91 -6.99
C TYR A 57 -6.01 10.30 -8.00
N ALA A 58 -6.51 9.09 -7.75
CA ALA A 58 -7.51 8.48 -8.62
C ALA A 58 -8.82 9.28 -8.66
N ILE A 59 -9.32 9.72 -7.51
CA ILE A 59 -10.52 10.57 -7.45
C ILE A 59 -10.28 11.90 -8.14
N PHE A 60 -9.13 12.55 -7.90
CA PHE A 60 -8.75 13.78 -8.58
C PHE A 60 -8.77 13.61 -10.12
N ARG A 61 -8.14 12.56 -10.64
CA ARG A 61 -8.12 12.26 -12.09
C ARG A 61 -9.51 12.07 -12.67
N ILE A 62 -10.35 11.28 -11.98
CA ILE A 62 -11.74 11.05 -12.38
C ILE A 62 -12.54 12.37 -12.39
N LEU A 63 -12.33 13.23 -11.42
CA LEU A 63 -13.01 14.52 -11.34
C LEU A 63 -12.49 15.50 -12.42
N CYS A 64 -11.18 15.52 -12.72
CA CYS A 64 -10.66 16.28 -13.87
C CYS A 64 -11.33 15.87 -15.15
N ASP A 65 -11.41 14.58 -15.45
CA ASP A 65 -12.08 14.06 -16.64
C ASP A 65 -13.58 14.44 -16.68
N TYR A 66 -14.26 14.32 -15.52
CA TYR A 66 -15.69 14.67 -15.38
C TYR A 66 -15.98 16.15 -15.68
N PHE A 67 -15.10 17.05 -15.24
CA PHE A 67 -15.26 18.50 -15.42
C PHE A 67 -14.53 19.04 -16.65
N GLY A 68 -13.84 18.20 -17.43
CA GLY A 68 -13.03 18.61 -18.58
C GLY A 68 -11.82 19.47 -18.20
N MET A 69 -11.25 19.23 -17.02
CA MET A 69 -10.08 19.92 -16.50
C MET A 69 -8.81 19.19 -16.89
N ASP A 70 -7.74 19.93 -17.15
CA ASP A 70 -6.42 19.33 -17.40
C ASP A 70 -5.74 18.92 -16.09
N HIS A 71 -5.60 17.62 -15.86
CA HIS A 71 -5.00 17.05 -14.68
C HIS A 71 -3.51 17.35 -14.51
N GLU A 72 -2.79 17.77 -15.56
CA GLU A 72 -1.37 18.15 -15.45
C GLU A 72 -1.18 19.53 -14.86
N THR A 73 -2.19 20.40 -14.93
CA THR A 73 -2.14 21.76 -14.47
C THR A 73 -3.09 22.06 -13.31
N SER A 74 -4.11 21.24 -13.10
CA SER A 74 -5.07 21.41 -12.02
C SER A 74 -4.51 20.91 -10.67
N VAL A 75 -5.02 21.50 -9.60
CA VAL A 75 -4.69 21.18 -8.20
C VAL A 75 -5.96 21.08 -7.35
N TYR A 76 -5.83 20.63 -6.10
CA TYR A 76 -6.98 20.47 -5.20
C TYR A 76 -7.82 21.75 -5.05
N GLU A 77 -7.16 22.92 -4.98
CA GLU A 77 -7.81 24.22 -4.81
C GLU A 77 -8.83 24.56 -5.90
N ASP A 78 -8.65 24.04 -7.12
CA ASP A 78 -9.58 24.25 -8.23
C ASP A 78 -10.95 23.62 -7.97
N PHE A 79 -10.99 22.60 -7.13
CA PHE A 79 -12.23 21.91 -6.71
C PHE A 79 -12.96 22.59 -5.54
N LEU A 80 -12.44 23.70 -5.01
CA LEU A 80 -13.08 24.46 -3.93
C LEU A 80 -14.12 25.46 -4.46
N ASP A 81 -14.21 25.67 -5.77
CA ASP A 81 -15.24 26.49 -6.39
C ASP A 81 -16.65 26.01 -6.01
N SER A 82 -17.55 26.96 -5.71
CA SER A 82 -18.88 26.67 -5.18
C SER A 82 -19.76 25.89 -6.15
N ASP A 83 -19.60 26.09 -7.46
CA ASP A 83 -20.42 25.42 -8.47
C ASP A 83 -19.87 24.02 -8.78
N ILE A 84 -18.55 23.86 -8.73
CA ILE A 84 -17.90 22.54 -8.79
C ILE A 84 -18.32 21.72 -7.56
N ARG A 85 -18.27 22.29 -6.35
CA ARG A 85 -18.68 21.60 -5.11
C ARG A 85 -20.14 21.12 -5.14
N LYS A 86 -21.06 21.92 -5.66
CA LYS A 86 -22.47 21.51 -5.82
C LYS A 86 -22.64 20.33 -6.77
N GLN A 87 -21.77 20.21 -7.75
CA GLN A 87 -21.77 19.07 -8.69
C GLN A 87 -21.10 17.85 -8.08
N CYS A 88 -20.00 18.03 -7.35
CA CYS A 88 -19.32 16.97 -6.61
C CYS A 88 -20.27 16.28 -5.60
N ASP A 89 -21.16 17.00 -4.91
CA ASP A 89 -22.17 16.42 -3.99
C ASP A 89 -23.11 15.40 -4.66
N LYS A 90 -23.21 15.42 -5.99
CA LYS A 90 -24.02 14.46 -6.77
C LYS A 90 -23.23 13.25 -7.24
N ILE A 91 -21.89 13.32 -7.18
CA ILE A 91 -21.02 12.24 -7.61
C ILE A 91 -20.88 11.25 -6.46
N VAL A 92 -21.02 9.97 -6.78
CA VAL A 92 -20.95 8.88 -5.82
C VAL A 92 -19.89 7.89 -6.25
N PHE A 93 -18.91 7.66 -5.39
CA PHE A 93 -17.92 6.61 -5.54
C PHE A 93 -18.33 5.34 -4.80
N VAL A 94 -17.96 4.18 -5.30
CA VAL A 94 -18.16 2.89 -4.62
C VAL A 94 -16.90 2.06 -4.70
N THR A 95 -16.59 1.34 -3.61
CA THR A 95 -15.45 0.43 -3.56
C THR A 95 -15.75 -0.77 -2.66
N ALA A 96 -14.99 -1.86 -2.86
CA ALA A 96 -14.92 -3.00 -1.95
C ALA A 96 -13.53 -3.08 -1.32
N THR A 97 -13.44 -3.39 -0.01
CA THR A 97 -12.19 -3.29 0.75
C THR A 97 -12.21 -4.11 2.04
N ASP A 98 -11.02 -4.52 2.49
CA ASP A 98 -10.80 -5.03 3.86
C ASP A 98 -10.45 -3.93 4.88
N GLY A 99 -10.28 -2.65 4.44
CA GLY A 99 -10.01 -1.54 5.35
C GLY A 99 -9.33 -0.33 4.73
N ASN A 100 -8.01 -0.37 4.54
CA ASN A 100 -7.20 0.80 4.21
C ASN A 100 -7.54 1.46 2.86
N HIS A 101 -7.85 0.66 1.83
CA HIS A 101 -8.25 1.21 0.54
C HIS A 101 -9.58 1.97 0.66
N GLY A 102 -10.59 1.35 1.26
CA GLY A 102 -11.89 2.01 1.48
C GLY A 102 -11.79 3.26 2.34
N LYS A 103 -10.93 3.25 3.37
CA LYS A 103 -10.65 4.43 4.18
C LYS A 103 -10.03 5.56 3.36
N GLY A 104 -9.07 5.23 2.46
CA GLY A 104 -8.46 6.19 1.55
C GLY A 104 -9.48 6.78 0.56
N ILE A 105 -10.37 5.95 -0.01
CA ILE A 105 -11.42 6.39 -0.92
C ILE A 105 -12.48 7.25 -0.19
N ALA A 106 -12.91 6.84 1.00
CA ALA A 106 -13.87 7.60 1.80
C ALA A 106 -13.34 9.00 2.15
N TRP A 107 -12.10 9.05 2.62
CA TRP A 107 -11.42 10.31 2.92
C TRP A 107 -11.29 11.21 1.69
N ALA A 108 -10.78 10.68 0.58
CA ALA A 108 -10.59 11.45 -0.63
C ALA A 108 -11.93 11.95 -1.21
N ALA A 109 -12.95 11.10 -1.28
CA ALA A 109 -14.27 11.51 -1.74
C ALA A 109 -14.84 12.65 -0.89
N SER A 110 -14.77 12.53 0.45
CA SER A 110 -15.21 13.57 1.38
C SER A 110 -14.43 14.89 1.17
N LEU A 111 -13.11 14.79 0.95
CA LEU A 111 -12.23 15.94 0.71
C LEU A 111 -12.68 16.75 -0.52
N PHE A 112 -13.01 16.07 -1.61
CA PHE A 112 -13.52 16.69 -2.83
C PHE A 112 -15.02 17.02 -2.76
N GLY A 113 -15.73 16.71 -1.68
CA GLY A 113 -17.15 16.98 -1.50
C GLY A 113 -18.05 15.98 -2.22
N CYS A 114 -17.55 14.80 -2.56
CA CYS A 114 -18.28 13.71 -3.18
C CYS A 114 -18.78 12.72 -2.12
N LYS A 115 -19.70 11.84 -2.51
CA LYS A 115 -20.20 10.75 -1.68
C LYS A 115 -19.42 9.47 -1.94
N SER A 116 -19.35 8.59 -0.93
CA SER A 116 -18.75 7.27 -1.10
C SER A 116 -19.55 6.19 -0.37
N HIS A 117 -19.68 5.03 -1.03
CA HIS A 117 -20.23 3.81 -0.44
C HIS A 117 -19.14 2.75 -0.41
N VAL A 118 -18.90 2.19 0.77
CA VAL A 118 -17.82 1.22 0.97
C VAL A 118 -18.42 -0.12 1.37
N LEU A 119 -18.09 -1.16 0.62
CA LEU A 119 -18.50 -2.53 0.90
C LEU A 119 -17.34 -3.30 1.49
N MET A 120 -17.58 -4.03 2.57
CA MET A 120 -16.57 -4.87 3.23
C MET A 120 -17.01 -6.34 3.17
N PRO A 121 -16.07 -7.28 3.00
CA PRO A 121 -16.41 -8.70 2.98
C PRO A 121 -16.83 -9.19 4.37
N LYS A 122 -17.49 -10.35 4.41
CA LYS A 122 -17.85 -11.04 5.64
C LYS A 122 -16.61 -11.29 6.51
N GLY A 123 -16.74 -11.01 7.80
CA GLY A 123 -15.68 -11.18 8.79
C GLY A 123 -14.78 -9.98 8.97
N SER A 124 -15.01 -8.89 8.23
CA SER A 124 -14.30 -7.62 8.47
C SER A 124 -14.57 -7.11 9.89
N ALA A 125 -13.54 -6.58 10.54
CA ALA A 125 -13.65 -6.05 11.90
C ALA A 125 -14.49 -4.76 11.95
N GLU A 126 -15.37 -4.64 12.94
CA GLU A 126 -16.17 -3.41 13.16
C GLU A 126 -15.27 -2.18 13.39
N SER A 127 -14.10 -2.34 14.01
CA SER A 127 -13.11 -1.27 14.18
C SER A 127 -12.69 -0.66 12.84
N ARG A 128 -12.50 -1.48 11.82
CA ARG A 128 -12.15 -1.03 10.46
C ARG A 128 -13.34 -0.33 9.78
N LYS A 129 -14.55 -0.83 9.95
CA LYS A 129 -15.77 -0.17 9.47
C LYS A 129 -15.90 1.23 10.08
N HIS A 130 -15.77 1.35 11.39
CA HIS A 130 -15.80 2.66 12.06
C HIS A 130 -14.67 3.59 11.59
N ALA A 131 -13.48 3.08 11.33
CA ALA A 131 -12.40 3.88 10.78
C ALA A 131 -12.73 4.44 9.38
N ILE A 132 -13.45 3.70 8.55
CA ILE A 132 -13.92 4.14 7.23
C ILE A 132 -15.04 5.17 7.36
N GLU A 133 -16.02 4.94 8.27
CA GLU A 133 -17.08 5.90 8.58
C GLU A 133 -16.50 7.24 9.05
N ASN A 134 -15.54 7.19 9.96
CA ASN A 134 -14.85 8.38 10.49
C ASN A 134 -13.98 9.09 9.42
N ALA A 135 -13.55 8.39 8.38
CA ALA A 135 -12.85 8.98 7.24
C ALA A 135 -13.78 9.72 6.28
N GLY A 136 -15.11 9.65 6.47
CA GLY A 136 -16.09 10.42 5.72
C GLY A 136 -16.92 9.63 4.72
N ALA A 137 -16.96 8.29 4.84
CA ALA A 137 -17.86 7.47 4.01
C ALA A 137 -19.33 7.85 4.24
N SER A 138 -20.10 7.95 3.14
CA SER A 138 -21.55 8.18 3.22
C SER A 138 -22.28 6.93 3.73
N SER A 139 -21.76 5.74 3.45
CA SER A 139 -22.19 4.48 4.08
C SER A 139 -21.09 3.42 4.00
N VAL A 140 -21.07 2.56 5.01
CA VAL A 140 -20.20 1.37 5.05
C VAL A 140 -21.05 0.15 5.36
N LEU A 141 -20.96 -0.89 4.54
CA LEU A 141 -21.71 -2.14 4.70
C LEU A 141 -20.75 -3.33 4.75
N ILE A 142 -20.76 -4.06 5.86
CA ILE A 142 -20.17 -5.40 5.92
C ILE A 142 -21.18 -6.37 5.30
N THR A 143 -20.78 -7.03 4.23
CA THR A 143 -21.63 -7.97 3.48
C THR A 143 -21.52 -9.39 4.06
N GLU A 144 -22.41 -10.29 3.63
CA GLU A 144 -22.28 -11.73 3.90
C GLU A 144 -21.45 -12.48 2.83
N LEU A 145 -20.71 -11.73 1.98
CA LEU A 145 -19.99 -12.25 0.84
C LEU A 145 -18.47 -12.28 1.14
N ASN A 146 -17.75 -13.17 0.45
CA ASN A 146 -16.28 -13.11 0.43
C ASN A 146 -15.80 -11.89 -0.38
N TYR A 147 -14.48 -11.63 -0.36
CA TYR A 147 -13.90 -10.45 -1.00
C TYR A 147 -14.28 -10.33 -2.48
N ASP A 148 -14.05 -11.37 -3.30
CA ASP A 148 -14.30 -11.33 -4.75
C ASP A 148 -15.77 -11.05 -5.09
N LYS A 149 -16.69 -11.68 -4.35
CA LYS A 149 -18.13 -11.42 -4.52
C LYS A 149 -18.53 -10.03 -4.05
N THR A 150 -17.83 -9.48 -3.06
CA THR A 150 -18.06 -8.09 -2.60
C THR A 150 -17.57 -7.10 -3.67
N VAL A 151 -16.44 -7.34 -4.32
CA VAL A 151 -15.97 -6.57 -5.49
C VAL A 151 -17.00 -6.64 -6.64
N ALA A 152 -17.49 -7.84 -6.95
CA ALA A 152 -18.51 -8.03 -7.98
C ALA A 152 -19.82 -7.27 -7.63
N LEU A 153 -20.21 -7.25 -6.36
CA LEU A 153 -21.36 -6.48 -5.88
C LEU A 153 -21.11 -4.98 -6.04
N ALA A 154 -19.94 -4.47 -5.67
CA ALA A 154 -19.58 -3.06 -5.86
C ALA A 154 -19.68 -2.64 -7.34
N LYS A 155 -19.14 -3.46 -8.24
CA LYS A 155 -19.25 -3.26 -9.70
C LYS A 155 -20.71 -3.26 -10.16
N LYS A 156 -21.52 -4.18 -9.67
CA LYS A 156 -22.94 -4.24 -9.99
C LYS A 156 -23.67 -2.97 -9.55
N LEU A 157 -23.47 -2.55 -8.30
CA LEU A 157 -24.09 -1.34 -7.74
C LEU A 157 -23.64 -0.07 -8.49
N ALA A 158 -22.36 0.00 -8.88
CA ALA A 158 -21.85 1.08 -9.74
C ALA A 158 -22.68 1.21 -11.03
N ASN A 159 -22.85 0.10 -11.74
CA ASN A 159 -23.59 0.07 -13.01
C ASN A 159 -25.09 0.39 -12.84
N GLU A 160 -25.74 -0.15 -11.80
CA GLU A 160 -27.18 0.03 -11.59
C GLU A 160 -27.54 1.44 -11.13
N ASN A 161 -26.66 2.13 -10.42
CA ASN A 161 -26.94 3.44 -9.83
C ASN A 161 -26.20 4.59 -10.53
N GLY A 162 -25.38 4.32 -11.54
CA GLY A 162 -24.53 5.33 -12.18
C GLY A 162 -23.42 5.83 -11.25
N TRP A 163 -22.97 5.01 -10.30
CA TRP A 163 -21.87 5.33 -9.40
C TRP A 163 -20.53 5.00 -10.08
N ILE A 164 -19.47 5.61 -9.57
CA ILE A 164 -18.12 5.41 -10.07
C ILE A 164 -17.40 4.39 -9.21
N LEU A 165 -17.00 3.25 -9.79
CA LEU A 165 -16.19 2.24 -9.10
C LEU A 165 -14.75 2.73 -8.97
N VAL A 166 -14.17 2.66 -7.75
CA VAL A 166 -12.75 2.93 -7.49
C VAL A 166 -12.14 1.76 -6.74
N GLN A 167 -11.60 0.80 -7.50
CA GLN A 167 -11.00 -0.44 -6.97
C GLN A 167 -9.50 -0.47 -7.25
N ASP A 168 -8.70 -0.97 -6.32
CA ASP A 168 -7.23 -1.00 -6.38
C ASP A 168 -6.64 -2.26 -7.02
N THR A 169 -7.46 -3.04 -7.69
CA THR A 169 -7.06 -4.17 -8.54
C THR A 169 -7.57 -3.96 -9.97
N SER A 170 -6.89 -4.54 -10.94
CA SER A 170 -7.19 -4.38 -12.36
C SER A 170 -7.65 -5.68 -13.00
N TRP A 171 -8.53 -5.55 -14.00
CA TRP A 171 -8.95 -6.62 -14.89
C TRP A 171 -9.21 -6.07 -16.28
N GLU A 172 -9.41 -6.91 -17.27
CA GLU A 172 -9.68 -6.50 -18.66
C GLU A 172 -10.87 -5.53 -18.74
N GLY A 173 -10.61 -4.34 -19.30
CA GLY A 173 -11.57 -3.24 -19.40
C GLY A 173 -11.74 -2.39 -18.13
N TYR A 174 -10.94 -2.65 -17.08
CA TYR A 174 -10.87 -1.80 -15.89
C TYR A 174 -9.41 -1.62 -15.47
N GLU A 175 -8.71 -0.76 -16.16
CA GLU A 175 -7.26 -0.56 -15.99
C GLU A 175 -6.92 0.90 -15.65
N GLU A 176 -7.69 1.87 -16.11
CA GLU A 176 -7.37 3.30 -15.96
C GLU A 176 -7.42 3.74 -14.52
N THR A 177 -8.47 3.44 -13.77
CA THR A 177 -8.58 3.78 -12.36
C THR A 177 -7.47 3.13 -11.51
N PRO A 178 -7.18 1.81 -11.63
CA PRO A 178 -6.03 1.20 -10.95
C PRO A 178 -4.69 1.84 -11.34
N ARG A 179 -4.52 2.25 -12.59
CA ARG A 179 -3.31 2.98 -13.04
C ARG A 179 -3.15 4.29 -12.28
N CYS A 180 -4.21 5.08 -12.19
CA CYS A 180 -4.19 6.32 -11.39
C CYS A 180 -3.87 6.06 -9.92
N ILE A 181 -4.42 5.00 -9.32
CA ILE A 181 -4.08 4.59 -7.95
C ILE A 181 -2.59 4.29 -7.80
N ILE A 182 -2.02 3.55 -8.75
CA ILE A 182 -0.58 3.21 -8.75
C ILE A 182 0.27 4.49 -8.91
N GLU A 183 -0.12 5.41 -9.79
CA GLU A 183 0.54 6.69 -9.98
C GLU A 183 0.56 7.53 -8.68
N GLY A 184 -0.56 7.56 -7.93
CA GLY A 184 -0.62 8.23 -6.63
C GLY A 184 0.38 7.63 -5.61
N TYR A 185 0.60 6.33 -5.61
CA TYR A 185 1.59 5.70 -4.73
C TYR A 185 3.03 6.13 -5.04
N LEU A 186 3.31 6.65 -6.24
CA LEU A 186 4.65 7.12 -6.60
C LEU A 186 5.08 8.38 -5.84
N THR A 187 4.14 9.12 -5.25
CA THR A 187 4.45 10.22 -4.29
C THR A 187 5.38 9.72 -3.20
N MET A 188 5.06 8.58 -2.58
CA MET A 188 5.90 7.96 -1.56
C MET A 188 7.29 7.59 -2.10
N ALA A 189 7.36 7.00 -3.31
CA ALA A 189 8.62 6.62 -3.93
C ALA A 189 9.49 7.85 -4.24
N GLN A 190 8.88 8.94 -4.66
CA GLN A 190 9.58 10.19 -4.95
C GLN A 190 10.11 10.87 -3.67
N GLU A 191 9.32 10.86 -2.59
CA GLU A 191 9.76 11.32 -1.28
C GLU A 191 10.98 10.53 -0.79
N ILE A 192 10.98 9.19 -0.94
CA ILE A 192 12.12 8.32 -0.58
C ILE A 192 13.38 8.82 -1.26
N ILE A 193 13.35 9.03 -2.58
CA ILE A 193 14.54 9.47 -3.33
C ILE A 193 15.04 10.83 -2.84
N GLY A 194 14.13 11.77 -2.56
CA GLY A 194 14.49 13.07 -1.98
C GLY A 194 15.15 12.94 -0.60
N GLN A 195 14.59 12.11 0.26
CA GLN A 195 15.04 11.90 1.64
C GLN A 195 16.34 11.08 1.73
N MET A 196 16.64 10.24 0.75
CA MET A 196 17.89 9.48 0.70
C MET A 196 19.13 10.36 0.47
N GLY A 197 18.97 11.63 0.10
CA GLY A 197 20.08 12.58 0.00
C GLY A 197 21.19 12.17 -0.97
N GLY A 198 20.83 11.55 -2.08
CA GLY A 198 21.76 11.05 -3.10
C GLY A 198 22.28 9.63 -2.85
N ARG A 199 21.94 9.00 -1.75
CA ARG A 199 22.20 7.56 -1.56
C ARG A 199 21.29 6.75 -2.48
N LYS A 200 21.74 5.57 -2.88
CA LYS A 200 20.97 4.60 -3.65
C LYS A 200 20.68 3.40 -2.75
N PRO A 201 19.44 2.87 -2.72
CA PRO A 201 19.20 1.59 -2.10
C PRO A 201 19.82 0.47 -2.94
N THR A 202 20.49 -0.46 -2.31
CA THR A 202 21.01 -1.68 -2.98
C THR A 202 19.97 -2.79 -2.95
N HIS A 203 19.13 -2.82 -1.92
CA HIS A 203 18.07 -3.80 -1.71
C HIS A 203 16.78 -3.08 -1.31
N VAL A 204 15.68 -3.51 -1.89
CA VAL A 204 14.34 -2.98 -1.57
C VAL A 204 13.39 -4.14 -1.32
N PHE A 205 12.76 -4.14 -0.16
CA PHE A 205 11.77 -5.13 0.22
C PHE A 205 10.38 -4.51 0.15
N LEU A 206 9.50 -5.12 -0.63
CA LEU A 206 8.16 -4.62 -0.89
C LEU A 206 7.13 -5.71 -0.58
N GLN A 207 6.16 -5.41 0.25
CA GLN A 207 5.03 -6.30 0.47
C GLN A 207 4.01 -6.19 -0.66
N ALA A 208 3.36 -7.31 -0.97
CA ALA A 208 2.35 -7.39 -2.01
C ALA A 208 1.09 -8.12 -1.52
N GLY A 209 -0.07 -7.51 -1.76
CA GLY A 209 -1.32 -8.22 -1.94
C GLY A 209 -1.48 -8.50 -3.44
N VAL A 210 -2.23 -7.65 -4.17
CA VAL A 210 -2.31 -7.72 -5.64
C VAL A 210 -1.02 -7.31 -6.37
N GLY A 211 -0.05 -6.71 -5.67
CA GLY A 211 1.21 -6.24 -6.25
C GLY A 211 1.16 -4.81 -6.84
N ALA A 212 0.08 -4.06 -6.69
CA ALA A 212 -0.07 -2.72 -7.27
C ALA A 212 1.00 -1.74 -6.74
N MET A 213 1.16 -1.62 -5.42
CA MET A 213 2.18 -0.76 -4.80
C MET A 213 3.59 -1.28 -5.11
N ALA A 214 3.82 -2.58 -4.91
CA ALA A 214 5.12 -3.19 -5.15
C ALA A 214 5.60 -2.98 -6.60
N GLY A 215 4.72 -3.20 -7.58
CA GLY A 215 5.06 -3.00 -8.99
C GLY A 215 5.23 -1.53 -9.37
N GLY A 216 4.40 -0.62 -8.81
CA GLY A 216 4.54 0.81 -9.03
C GLY A 216 5.89 1.33 -8.52
N VAL A 217 6.23 1.03 -7.26
CA VAL A 217 7.53 1.40 -6.66
C VAL A 217 8.69 0.77 -7.43
N THR A 218 8.59 -0.51 -7.80
CA THR A 218 9.60 -1.19 -8.61
C THR A 218 9.82 -0.46 -9.94
N SER A 219 8.74 -0.19 -10.69
CA SER A 219 8.82 0.54 -11.97
C SER A 219 9.52 1.89 -11.82
N PHE A 220 9.16 2.64 -10.78
CA PHE A 220 9.76 3.92 -10.48
C PHE A 220 11.27 3.80 -10.20
N LEU A 221 11.68 2.89 -9.33
CA LEU A 221 13.09 2.68 -8.96
C LEU A 221 13.93 2.19 -10.15
N MET A 222 13.40 1.27 -10.96
CA MET A 222 14.04 0.82 -12.19
C MET A 222 14.25 1.97 -13.19
N ASN A 223 13.30 2.90 -13.28
CA ASN A 223 13.46 4.07 -14.13
C ASN A 223 14.47 5.09 -13.57
N VAL A 224 14.53 5.25 -12.25
CA VAL A 224 15.49 6.16 -11.59
C VAL A 224 16.92 5.63 -11.66
N PHE A 225 17.11 4.32 -11.45
CA PHE A 225 18.42 3.67 -11.33
C PHE A 225 18.75 2.74 -12.51
N LYS A 226 18.42 3.13 -13.73
CA LYS A 226 18.49 2.34 -14.96
C LYS A 226 19.78 1.50 -15.11
N GLU A 227 20.94 2.11 -14.85
CA GLU A 227 22.24 1.47 -15.06
C GLU A 227 22.63 0.52 -13.92
N ASP A 228 22.04 0.71 -12.74
CA ASP A 228 22.39 -0.05 -11.55
C ASP A 228 21.18 -0.13 -10.61
N PRO A 229 20.13 -0.88 -11.00
CA PRO A 229 18.90 -1.00 -10.23
C PRO A 229 19.10 -1.79 -8.92
N PRO A 230 18.32 -1.52 -7.88
CA PRO A 230 18.37 -2.28 -6.65
C PRO A 230 17.84 -3.72 -6.84
N ILE A 231 18.28 -4.62 -5.96
CA ILE A 231 17.70 -5.96 -5.84
C ILE A 231 16.31 -5.81 -5.18
N ILE A 232 15.26 -6.23 -5.91
CA ILE A 232 13.87 -6.15 -5.44
C ILE A 232 13.45 -7.50 -4.86
N THR A 233 12.94 -7.49 -3.63
CA THR A 233 12.33 -8.63 -2.96
C THR A 233 10.85 -8.36 -2.72
N VAL A 234 9.98 -9.25 -3.16
CA VAL A 234 8.53 -9.19 -2.94
C VAL A 234 8.17 -10.16 -1.81
N ALA A 235 7.45 -9.68 -0.80
CA ALA A 235 6.97 -10.45 0.35
C ALA A 235 5.44 -10.54 0.33
N GLU A 236 4.89 -11.74 0.47
CA GLU A 236 3.45 -12.02 0.49
C GLU A 236 3.10 -12.97 1.64
N PRO A 237 1.85 -12.94 2.15
CA PRO A 237 1.39 -13.98 3.08
C PRO A 237 1.43 -15.36 2.42
N SER A 238 1.97 -16.39 3.08
CA SER A 238 2.12 -17.74 2.52
C SER A 238 0.80 -18.36 2.08
N THR A 239 -0.30 -17.99 2.73
CA THR A 239 -1.65 -18.50 2.41
C THR A 239 -2.25 -17.92 1.13
N VAL A 240 -1.73 -16.76 0.66
CA VAL A 240 -2.31 -16.02 -0.48
C VAL A 240 -1.24 -15.38 -1.37
N ALA A 241 -0.08 -16.00 -1.50
CA ALA A 241 1.08 -15.52 -2.26
C ALA A 241 0.86 -15.65 -3.79
N CYS A 242 0.00 -14.82 -4.37
CA CYS A 242 -0.41 -14.94 -5.78
C CYS A 242 0.67 -14.44 -6.77
N VAL A 243 1.46 -13.46 -6.39
CA VAL A 243 2.59 -12.97 -7.20
C VAL A 243 3.73 -14.00 -7.18
N TYR A 244 4.05 -14.58 -6.01
CA TYR A 244 4.99 -15.69 -5.87
C TYR A 244 4.57 -16.89 -6.75
N MET A 245 3.31 -17.34 -6.63
CA MET A 245 2.81 -18.46 -7.43
C MET A 245 2.89 -18.17 -8.93
N SER A 246 2.63 -16.92 -9.33
CA SER A 246 2.75 -16.51 -10.74
C SER A 246 4.20 -16.56 -11.22
N ALA A 247 5.16 -16.18 -10.38
CA ALA A 247 6.57 -16.27 -10.69
C ALA A 247 7.05 -17.74 -10.73
N GLU A 248 6.61 -18.57 -9.78
CA GLU A 248 6.97 -20.00 -9.69
C GLU A 248 6.52 -20.79 -10.92
N LYS A 249 5.33 -20.50 -11.47
CA LYS A 249 4.84 -21.15 -12.68
C LYS A 249 5.63 -20.82 -13.95
N ALA A 250 6.37 -19.74 -13.96
CA ALA A 250 7.30 -19.34 -15.02
C ALA A 250 6.71 -19.34 -16.45
N ASP A 251 5.36 -19.23 -16.60
CA ASP A 251 4.68 -19.16 -17.90
C ASP A 251 4.40 -17.72 -18.37
N GLY A 252 4.87 -16.74 -17.57
CA GLY A 252 4.71 -15.32 -17.84
C GLY A 252 3.33 -14.74 -17.51
N LYS A 253 2.37 -15.56 -17.09
CA LYS A 253 1.00 -15.15 -16.80
C LYS A 253 0.76 -14.91 -15.31
N PRO A 254 -0.16 -14.00 -14.95
CA PRO A 254 -0.61 -13.90 -13.57
C PRO A 254 -1.54 -15.09 -13.23
N HIS A 255 -1.38 -15.62 -12.01
CA HIS A 255 -2.18 -16.71 -11.50
C HIS A 255 -2.85 -16.35 -10.19
N ALA A 256 -4.17 -16.53 -10.13
CA ALA A 256 -4.95 -16.29 -8.92
C ALA A 256 -4.90 -17.47 -7.96
N ILE A 257 -4.92 -17.19 -6.66
CA ILE A 257 -5.16 -18.14 -5.59
C ILE A 257 -6.65 -18.11 -5.26
N GLU A 258 -7.30 -19.25 -5.40
CA GLU A 258 -8.72 -19.42 -5.12
C GLU A 258 -8.97 -19.82 -3.67
N GLY A 259 -10.19 -19.59 -3.19
CA GLY A 259 -10.63 -20.00 -1.87
C GLY A 259 -10.86 -18.83 -0.92
N ASN A 260 -10.75 -19.09 0.37
CA ASN A 260 -10.85 -18.09 1.43
C ASN A 260 -9.59 -18.19 2.31
N PRO A 261 -8.43 -17.74 1.81
CA PRO A 261 -7.22 -17.76 2.60
C PRO A 261 -7.34 -16.84 3.81
N GLU A 262 -6.76 -17.27 4.93
CA GLU A 262 -6.72 -16.51 6.17
C GLU A 262 -5.28 -16.11 6.49
N THR A 263 -5.07 -14.85 6.82
CA THR A 263 -3.83 -14.28 7.32
C THR A 263 -4.15 -13.07 8.18
N ILE A 264 -3.30 -12.79 9.17
CA ILE A 264 -3.38 -11.56 9.95
C ILE A 264 -3.02 -10.33 9.11
N MET A 265 -2.24 -10.49 8.03
CA MET A 265 -1.84 -9.43 7.11
C MET A 265 -3.01 -9.03 6.18
N ALA A 266 -4.09 -8.52 6.76
CA ALA A 266 -5.35 -8.28 6.05
C ALA A 266 -5.20 -7.36 4.82
N GLY A 267 -4.32 -6.37 4.87
CA GLY A 267 -4.03 -5.48 3.72
C GLY A 267 -3.36 -6.17 2.54
N LEU A 268 -2.88 -7.40 2.72
CA LEU A 268 -2.24 -8.23 1.69
C LEU A 268 -3.08 -9.46 1.32
N ASN A 269 -4.24 -9.67 1.96
CA ASN A 269 -5.09 -10.84 1.73
C ASN A 269 -5.90 -10.73 0.42
N CYS A 270 -5.21 -10.75 -0.70
CA CYS A 270 -5.76 -10.58 -2.05
C CYS A 270 -5.18 -11.63 -2.99
N GLY A 271 -6.05 -12.49 -3.54
CA GLY A 271 -5.63 -13.67 -4.30
C GLY A 271 -5.35 -13.45 -5.79
N THR A 272 -5.60 -12.27 -6.36
CA THR A 272 -5.45 -12.04 -7.81
C THR A 272 -4.43 -10.95 -8.10
N PRO A 273 -3.33 -11.25 -8.84
CA PRO A 273 -2.32 -10.25 -9.17
C PRO A 273 -2.87 -9.11 -10.03
N CYS A 274 -2.40 -7.90 -9.79
CA CYS A 274 -2.71 -6.74 -10.62
C CYS A 274 -2.11 -6.91 -12.01
N SER A 275 -2.95 -6.95 -13.04
CA SER A 275 -2.53 -7.17 -14.44
C SER A 275 -1.58 -6.09 -14.96
N ILE A 276 -1.68 -4.86 -14.46
CA ILE A 276 -0.83 -3.72 -14.87
C ILE A 276 0.60 -3.89 -14.34
N THR A 277 0.75 -4.33 -13.10
CA THR A 277 2.05 -4.37 -12.42
C THR A 277 2.73 -5.73 -12.48
N TRP A 278 2.00 -6.80 -12.76
CA TRP A 278 2.58 -8.14 -12.90
C TRP A 278 3.76 -8.19 -13.90
N PRO A 279 3.67 -7.63 -15.13
CA PRO A 279 4.81 -7.63 -16.03
C PRO A 279 6.07 -6.97 -15.45
N VAL A 280 5.87 -5.88 -14.69
CA VAL A 280 6.98 -5.18 -14.03
C VAL A 280 7.63 -6.05 -12.96
N LEU A 281 6.83 -6.65 -12.07
CA LEU A 281 7.34 -7.51 -11.01
C LEU A 281 8.00 -8.75 -11.60
N ARG A 282 7.38 -9.41 -12.58
CA ARG A 282 7.94 -10.57 -13.28
C ARG A 282 9.33 -10.30 -13.85
N ASP A 283 9.53 -9.13 -14.45
CA ASP A 283 10.76 -8.83 -15.20
C ASP A 283 11.85 -8.18 -14.31
N ALA A 284 11.48 -7.56 -13.18
CA ALA A 284 12.38 -6.76 -12.36
C ALA A 284 12.58 -7.28 -10.93
N ALA A 285 11.68 -8.05 -10.35
CA ALA A 285 11.89 -8.60 -9.02
C ALA A 285 12.88 -9.76 -9.06
N SER A 286 13.81 -9.76 -8.11
CA SER A 286 14.86 -10.79 -7.99
C SER A 286 14.41 -11.94 -7.09
N PHE A 287 13.58 -11.66 -6.10
CA PHE A 287 13.11 -12.64 -5.11
C PHE A 287 11.62 -12.47 -4.83
N TYR A 288 10.95 -13.60 -4.64
CA TYR A 288 9.56 -13.68 -4.21
C TYR A 288 9.50 -14.58 -2.97
N CYS A 289 8.91 -14.10 -1.91
CA CYS A 289 8.89 -14.78 -0.61
C CYS A 289 7.46 -14.93 -0.10
N ALA A 290 7.06 -16.17 0.16
CA ALA A 290 5.83 -16.51 0.86
C ALA A 290 6.13 -16.55 2.37
N CYS A 291 5.57 -15.63 3.12
CA CYS A 291 5.86 -15.37 4.53
C CYS A 291 4.72 -15.84 5.43
N ASP A 292 5.02 -16.60 6.46
CA ASP A 292 4.04 -16.95 7.48
C ASP A 292 3.72 -15.76 8.38
N ASP A 293 2.56 -15.77 9.01
CA ASP A 293 2.11 -14.70 9.92
C ASP A 293 3.11 -14.43 11.07
N SER A 294 3.86 -15.44 11.49
CA SER A 294 4.93 -15.30 12.49
C SER A 294 6.02 -14.32 12.09
N ILE A 295 6.31 -14.20 10.79
CA ILE A 295 7.30 -13.24 10.25
C ILE A 295 6.78 -11.82 10.42
N ALA A 296 5.52 -11.57 10.11
CA ALA A 296 4.89 -10.27 10.34
C ALA A 296 4.86 -9.91 11.83
N ILE A 297 4.48 -10.85 12.70
CA ILE A 297 4.49 -10.69 14.16
C ILE A 297 5.89 -10.33 14.66
N ARG A 298 6.92 -11.02 14.19
CA ARG A 298 8.31 -10.72 14.51
C ARG A 298 8.68 -9.29 14.11
N GLY A 299 8.35 -8.88 12.88
CA GLY A 299 8.57 -7.52 12.39
C GLY A 299 7.88 -6.46 13.25
N MET A 300 6.60 -6.66 13.59
CA MET A 300 5.82 -5.76 14.46
C MET A 300 6.48 -5.57 15.82
N ARG A 301 6.85 -6.67 16.47
CA ARG A 301 7.51 -6.63 17.80
C ARG A 301 8.86 -5.93 17.75
N THR A 302 9.68 -6.22 16.74
CA THR A 302 11.00 -5.61 16.60
C THR A 302 10.89 -4.11 16.30
N TYR A 303 9.92 -3.69 15.49
CA TYR A 303 9.64 -2.27 15.27
C TYR A 303 9.14 -1.55 16.53
N ALA A 304 8.28 -2.19 17.31
CA ALA A 304 7.70 -1.60 18.53
C ALA A 304 8.68 -1.53 19.70
N PHE A 305 9.62 -2.48 19.77
CA PHE A 305 10.62 -2.60 20.83
C PHE A 305 12.04 -2.67 20.23
N PRO A 306 12.51 -1.57 19.60
CA PRO A 306 13.83 -1.56 19.00
C PRO A 306 14.92 -1.66 20.06
N GLU A 307 15.99 -2.35 19.73
CA GLU A 307 17.20 -2.38 20.56
C GLU A 307 18.03 -1.10 20.34
N ASN A 308 18.79 -0.72 21.37
CA ASN A 308 19.93 0.22 21.29
C ASN A 308 19.65 1.61 20.68
N GLY A 309 18.45 2.15 20.85
CA GLY A 309 18.18 3.56 20.52
C GLY A 309 17.70 3.83 19.08
N ASP A 310 17.42 2.81 18.29
CA ASP A 310 16.67 3.00 17.05
C ASP A 310 15.25 3.55 17.33
N PRO A 311 14.66 4.33 16.43
CA PRO A 311 13.32 4.86 16.64
C PRO A 311 12.28 3.73 16.61
N ALA A 312 11.38 3.72 17.59
CA ALA A 312 10.22 2.83 17.53
C ALA A 312 9.33 3.20 16.34
N ILE A 313 8.79 2.17 15.69
CA ILE A 313 7.87 2.30 14.57
C ILE A 313 6.58 1.55 14.92
N VAL A 314 5.45 2.23 14.81
CA VAL A 314 4.14 1.60 14.88
C VAL A 314 3.83 1.02 13.51
N SER A 315 3.77 -0.30 13.41
CA SER A 315 3.48 -0.98 12.15
C SER A 315 2.39 -2.03 12.35
N GLY A 316 1.38 -1.99 11.50
CA GLY A 316 0.46 -3.10 11.36
C GLY A 316 1.13 -4.32 10.71
N GLU A 317 0.39 -5.40 10.64
CA GLU A 317 0.87 -6.71 10.20
C GLU A 317 1.41 -6.67 8.77
N SER A 318 0.66 -6.02 7.87
CA SER A 318 1.05 -5.88 6.46
C SER A 318 2.29 -4.99 6.28
N GLY A 319 2.44 -3.97 7.13
CA GLY A 319 3.58 -3.06 7.08
C GLY A 319 4.88 -3.69 7.60
N ALA A 320 4.78 -4.65 8.52
CA ALA A 320 5.91 -5.21 9.25
C ALA A 320 6.55 -6.44 8.59
N VAL A 321 5.85 -7.13 7.68
CA VAL A 321 6.31 -8.42 7.13
C VAL A 321 7.66 -8.30 6.44
N THR A 322 7.93 -7.20 5.74
CA THR A 322 9.21 -6.97 5.05
C THR A 322 10.38 -6.84 6.02
N TYR A 323 10.16 -6.23 7.20
CA TYR A 323 11.20 -6.16 8.22
C TYR A 323 11.40 -7.51 8.90
N GLY A 324 10.33 -8.23 9.21
CA GLY A 324 10.43 -9.61 9.72
C GLY A 324 11.20 -10.53 8.78
N LEU A 325 10.90 -10.49 7.48
CA LEU A 325 11.63 -11.23 6.45
C LEU A 325 13.12 -10.82 6.38
N LEU A 326 13.40 -9.53 6.43
CA LEU A 326 14.79 -9.06 6.45
C LEU A 326 15.55 -9.62 7.64
N LEU A 327 14.96 -9.67 8.83
CA LEU A 327 15.60 -10.24 10.02
C LEU A 327 15.93 -11.72 9.85
N GLU A 328 15.01 -12.52 9.27
CA GLU A 328 15.31 -13.93 8.93
C GLU A 328 16.52 -14.05 7.99
N ILE A 329 16.57 -13.22 6.95
CA ILE A 329 17.67 -13.22 5.98
C ILE A 329 18.99 -12.80 6.63
N LEU A 330 18.97 -11.79 7.50
CA LEU A 330 20.19 -11.27 8.14
C LEU A 330 20.78 -12.25 9.17
N GLU A 331 19.99 -13.11 9.76
CA GLU A 331 20.41 -14.11 10.75
C GLU A 331 20.85 -15.43 10.11
N ASP A 332 20.52 -15.68 8.85
CA ASP A 332 20.93 -16.87 8.10
C ASP A 332 22.07 -16.54 7.11
N THR A 333 23.21 -17.18 7.31
CA THR A 333 24.41 -16.94 6.49
C THR A 333 24.21 -17.32 5.03
N GLU A 334 23.44 -18.37 4.72
CA GLU A 334 23.22 -18.81 3.34
C GLU A 334 22.20 -17.91 2.63
N LEU A 335 21.17 -17.46 3.35
CA LEU A 335 20.24 -16.46 2.83
C LEU A 335 20.94 -15.13 2.57
N ARG A 336 21.78 -14.64 3.51
CA ARG A 336 22.57 -13.41 3.28
C ARG A 336 23.40 -13.48 2.01
N LYS A 337 24.07 -14.62 1.77
CA LYS A 337 24.87 -14.83 0.55
C LYS A 337 23.99 -14.83 -0.70
N LEU A 338 22.83 -15.49 -0.63
CA LEU A 338 21.89 -15.58 -1.74
C LEU A 338 21.36 -14.19 -2.13
N TRP A 339 21.00 -13.36 -1.13
CA TRP A 339 20.59 -11.97 -1.34
C TRP A 339 21.75 -11.02 -1.64
N LYS A 340 23.00 -11.46 -1.53
CA LYS A 340 24.22 -10.64 -1.70
C LYS A 340 24.27 -9.45 -0.73
N ILE A 341 23.78 -9.65 0.51
CA ILE A 341 23.82 -8.62 1.55
C ILE A 341 25.18 -8.60 2.24
N ASP A 342 25.82 -7.44 2.23
CA ASP A 342 27.14 -7.18 2.82
C ASP A 342 27.16 -5.86 3.62
N GLU A 343 28.37 -5.46 4.05
CA GLU A 343 28.60 -4.24 4.83
C GLU A 343 28.31 -2.94 4.04
N ASN A 344 28.21 -2.99 2.72
CA ASN A 344 27.90 -1.84 1.87
C ASN A 344 26.41 -1.77 1.51
N SER A 345 25.63 -2.78 1.90
CA SER A 345 24.23 -2.89 1.53
C SER A 345 23.39 -1.80 2.21
N ALA A 346 22.70 -0.99 1.40
CA ALA A 346 21.71 -0.01 1.83
C ALA A 346 20.30 -0.59 1.57
N ILE A 347 19.63 -0.99 2.62
CA ILE A 347 18.35 -1.72 2.57
C ILE A 347 17.20 -0.76 2.80
N LEU A 348 16.23 -0.75 1.89
CA LEU A 348 15.01 0.06 1.97
C LEU A 348 13.80 -0.82 2.24
N LEU A 349 13.04 -0.45 3.26
CA LEU A 349 11.75 -1.01 3.65
C LEU A 349 10.67 0.06 3.57
N ILE A 350 9.41 -0.37 3.40
CA ILE A 350 8.25 0.52 3.49
C ILE A 350 7.33 -0.01 4.58
N ASN A 351 7.16 0.75 5.66
CA ASN A 351 6.07 0.53 6.61
C ASN A 351 4.79 1.14 6.03
N THR A 352 3.93 0.33 5.46
CA THR A 352 2.74 0.77 4.72
C THR A 352 1.56 1.17 5.59
N GLU A 353 1.56 0.79 6.87
CA GLU A 353 0.45 1.08 7.79
C GLU A 353 0.90 1.11 9.25
N GLY A 354 0.17 1.86 10.07
CA GLY A 354 0.26 1.83 11.52
C GLY A 354 -0.67 0.78 12.14
N ALA A 355 -1.02 0.94 13.41
CA ALA A 355 -1.98 0.09 14.11
C ALA A 355 -3.41 0.33 13.60
N THR A 356 -3.75 -0.24 12.44
CA THR A 356 -5.08 -0.11 11.81
C THR A 356 -6.12 -1.01 12.47
N ASP A 357 -5.69 -2.02 13.22
CA ASP A 357 -6.47 -2.79 14.18
C ASP A 357 -5.78 -2.70 15.56
N PRO A 358 -6.12 -1.68 16.39
CA PRO A 358 -5.45 -1.47 17.66
C PRO A 358 -5.56 -2.63 18.64
N VAL A 359 -6.69 -3.35 18.63
CA VAL A 359 -6.90 -4.49 19.53
C VAL A 359 -5.95 -5.63 19.20
N ASN A 360 -5.86 -6.00 17.92
CA ASN A 360 -4.94 -7.04 17.48
C ASN A 360 -3.47 -6.61 17.63
N TYR A 361 -3.18 -5.34 17.39
CA TYR A 361 -1.85 -4.76 17.57
C TYR A 361 -1.35 -4.94 19.03
N GLU A 362 -2.15 -4.52 20.02
CA GLU A 362 -1.77 -4.67 21.45
C GLU A 362 -1.65 -6.14 21.85
N LYS A 363 -2.54 -7.01 21.36
CA LYS A 363 -2.44 -8.45 21.59
C LYS A 363 -1.14 -9.04 21.03
N ILE A 364 -0.75 -8.68 19.82
CA ILE A 364 0.50 -9.15 19.19
C ILE A 364 1.71 -8.66 20.00
N LEU A 365 1.67 -7.44 20.52
CA LEU A 365 2.76 -6.91 21.35
C LEU A 365 2.79 -7.48 22.78
N GLY A 366 1.84 -8.31 23.17
CA GLY A 366 1.76 -8.87 24.53
C GLY A 366 1.29 -7.86 25.60
N ARG A 367 0.55 -6.82 25.18
CA ARG A 367 0.01 -5.78 26.09
C ARG A 367 -1.50 -5.95 26.35
N GLY A 368 -2.13 -6.98 25.77
CA GLY A 368 -3.59 -7.16 25.76
C GLY A 368 -4.20 -7.96 26.91
N ASP A 369 -3.44 -8.46 27.85
CA ASP A 369 -3.92 -9.42 28.87
C ASP A 369 -4.23 -8.82 30.26
N ASP A 370 -4.22 -7.49 30.44
CA ASP A 370 -4.45 -6.84 31.72
C ASP A 370 -5.70 -5.93 31.77
N GLN A 371 -6.78 -6.25 31.03
CA GLN A 371 -8.09 -5.59 31.23
C GLN A 371 -9.23 -6.57 31.32
#